data_ec7dc8c25d102b4731ecc2e614f72e8a
#
_entry.id   ec7dc8c25d102b4731ecc2e614f72e8a
#
_cell.length_a   1.000
_cell.length_b   1.000
_cell.length_c   1.000
_cell.angle_alpha   90.00
_cell.angle_beta   90.00
_cell.angle_gamma   90.00
#
_symmetry.space_group_name_H-M   'P 1'
#
loop_
_entity.id
_entity.type
_entity.pdbx_description
1 polymer ?
#
loop_
_entity_poly.entity_id
_entity_poly.type
_entity_poly.pdbx_seq_one_letter_code
_entity_poly.pdbx_strand_id
1 'polypeptide(L)'
;MSPNVTLSKSGDSKTEVKKSVFIGKSFHISSPEEANNYLAEERKKYPDARHLCYAWVLGGEVTRQKSSDDGEPQGTAGQPLLELLTSNGFTDSLICVTRYFGGTLLGKGGLKRAYTDSGREALEAGEPVTLIPALKWRQNCSYPVFEMLSRKATNSGWTLENVEYGQDVAFDVIVPVESENELKRTCLDISGGSLVLGNSESLLMMGEKASVS
;
A
#
# COMPACT_ATOMS: atom_id res chain seq x y z
N MET A 1 -11.36 -9.04 11.31
CA MET A 1 -9.96 -8.63 11.48
C MET A 1 -9.87 -7.16 11.11
N SER A 2 -9.11 -6.35 11.84
CA SER A 2 -8.86 -4.97 11.41
C SER A 2 -8.06 -5.01 10.10
N PRO A 3 -8.35 -4.14 9.12
CA PRO A 3 -7.59 -4.07 7.89
C PRO A 3 -6.13 -3.70 8.23
N ASN A 4 -5.20 -4.51 7.76
CA ASN A 4 -3.78 -4.35 8.07
C ASN A 4 -2.84 -4.77 6.93
N VAL A 5 -3.36 -4.88 5.71
CA VAL A 5 -2.57 -5.18 4.51
C VAL A 5 -2.60 -3.97 3.58
N THR A 6 -1.46 -3.64 2.97
CA THR A 6 -1.36 -2.62 1.93
C THR A 6 -0.41 -3.08 0.82
N LEU A 7 -0.15 -2.22 -0.15
CA LEU A 7 0.73 -2.50 -1.28
C LEU A 7 2.07 -1.81 -1.09
N SER A 8 3.18 -2.53 -1.29
CA SER A 8 4.53 -1.95 -1.23
C SER A 8 4.93 -1.24 -2.54
N LYS A 9 4.25 -1.56 -3.64
CA LYS A 9 4.43 -0.94 -4.96
C LYS A 9 3.14 -1.02 -5.78
N SER A 10 3.12 -0.34 -6.93
CA SER A 10 2.05 -0.52 -7.93
C SER A 10 2.14 -1.89 -8.58
N GLY A 11 0.99 -2.51 -8.82
CA GLY A 11 0.89 -3.80 -9.48
C GLY A 11 0.13 -3.72 -10.81
N ASP A 12 0.48 -4.60 -11.72
CA ASP A 12 -0.07 -4.69 -13.07
C ASP A 12 -0.53 -6.10 -13.38
N SER A 13 -1.68 -6.22 -14.08
CA SER A 13 -2.12 -7.48 -14.65
C SER A 13 -2.71 -7.28 -16.04
N LYS A 14 -2.70 -8.33 -16.84
CA LYS A 14 -3.38 -8.37 -18.14
C LYS A 14 -3.88 -9.77 -18.41
N THR A 15 -5.20 -9.94 -18.43
CA THR A 15 -5.86 -11.22 -18.66
C THR A 15 -6.77 -11.13 -19.88
N GLU A 16 -7.00 -12.27 -20.55
CA GLU A 16 -7.92 -12.37 -21.66
C GLU A 16 -8.97 -13.46 -21.39
N VAL A 17 -10.25 -13.11 -21.50
CA VAL A 17 -11.37 -14.05 -21.34
C VAL A 17 -12.34 -13.88 -22.50
N LYS A 18 -12.49 -14.92 -23.33
CA LYS A 18 -13.35 -14.92 -24.53
C LYS A 18 -13.12 -13.67 -25.40
N LYS A 19 -11.86 -13.36 -25.70
CA LYS A 19 -11.40 -12.19 -26.46
C LYS A 19 -11.61 -10.84 -25.77
N SER A 20 -12.29 -10.77 -24.62
CA SER A 20 -12.30 -9.55 -23.80
C SER A 20 -10.95 -9.44 -23.08
N VAL A 21 -10.34 -8.26 -23.12
CA VAL A 21 -9.07 -7.96 -22.44
C VAL A 21 -9.37 -7.17 -21.18
N PHE A 22 -8.82 -7.63 -20.05
CA PHE A 22 -8.89 -6.98 -18.75
C PHE A 22 -7.49 -6.54 -18.35
N ILE A 23 -7.31 -5.27 -18.06
CA ILE A 23 -6.04 -4.68 -17.63
C ILE A 23 -6.25 -4.18 -16.20
N GLY A 24 -5.69 -4.92 -15.25
CA GLY A 24 -5.78 -4.59 -13.84
C GLY A 24 -4.58 -3.76 -13.38
N LYS A 25 -4.82 -2.83 -12.47
CA LYS A 25 -3.83 -2.01 -11.79
C LYS A 25 -4.17 -1.96 -10.31
N SER A 26 -3.13 -1.96 -9.49
CA SER A 26 -3.27 -1.73 -8.05
C SER A 26 -2.27 -0.66 -7.58
N PHE A 27 -2.68 0.15 -6.59
CA PHE A 27 -1.91 1.27 -6.07
C PHE A 27 -2.09 1.37 -4.57
N HIS A 28 -1.01 1.69 -3.85
CA HIS A 28 -1.14 2.28 -2.53
C HIS A 28 -1.69 3.70 -2.67
N ILE A 29 -2.59 4.10 -1.78
CA ILE A 29 -3.20 5.44 -1.76
C ILE A 29 -3.34 5.93 -0.32
N SER A 30 -3.17 7.22 -0.12
CA SER A 30 -3.31 7.88 1.18
C SER A 30 -4.57 8.75 1.29
N SER A 31 -5.23 9.02 0.17
CA SER A 31 -6.42 9.88 0.13
C SER A 31 -7.36 9.55 -1.04
N PRO A 32 -8.65 9.97 -0.97
CA PRO A 32 -9.59 9.84 -2.10
C PRO A 32 -9.14 10.65 -3.32
N GLU A 33 -8.45 11.75 -3.12
CA GLU A 33 -7.90 12.60 -4.17
C GLU A 33 -6.84 11.86 -4.95
N GLU A 34 -5.93 11.16 -4.26
CA GLU A 34 -4.91 10.35 -4.90
C GLU A 34 -5.51 9.19 -5.70
N ALA A 35 -6.53 8.50 -5.16
CA ALA A 35 -7.28 7.51 -5.90
C ALA A 35 -7.88 8.08 -7.19
N ASN A 36 -8.49 9.26 -7.13
CA ASN A 36 -9.07 9.92 -8.31
C ASN A 36 -7.99 10.30 -9.35
N ASN A 37 -6.80 10.72 -8.91
CA ASN A 37 -5.68 11.03 -9.79
C ASN A 37 -5.21 9.79 -10.57
N TYR A 38 -4.99 8.66 -9.89
CA TYR A 38 -4.65 7.39 -10.57
C TYR A 38 -5.74 6.95 -11.56
N LEU A 39 -7.01 7.04 -11.18
CA LEU A 39 -8.12 6.70 -12.07
C LEU A 39 -8.16 7.61 -13.31
N ALA A 40 -7.88 8.90 -13.14
CA ALA A 40 -7.82 9.84 -14.26
C ALA A 40 -6.64 9.55 -15.20
N GLU A 41 -5.49 9.15 -14.66
CA GLU A 41 -4.32 8.74 -15.43
C GLU A 41 -4.61 7.46 -16.23
N GLU A 42 -5.20 6.43 -15.59
CA GLU A 42 -5.56 5.19 -16.27
C GLU A 42 -6.60 5.42 -17.36
N ARG A 43 -7.57 6.33 -17.15
CA ARG A 43 -8.53 6.71 -18.19
C ARG A 43 -7.86 7.37 -19.40
N LYS A 44 -6.81 8.18 -19.18
CA LYS A 44 -6.03 8.82 -20.27
C LYS A 44 -5.19 7.81 -21.04
N LYS A 45 -4.67 6.76 -20.38
CA LYS A 45 -3.88 5.69 -21.03
C LYS A 45 -4.72 4.82 -21.94
N TYR A 46 -6.01 4.64 -21.61
CA TYR A 46 -6.93 3.76 -22.34
C TYR A 46 -8.21 4.51 -22.77
N PRO A 47 -8.08 5.52 -23.65
CA PRO A 47 -9.19 6.42 -24.01
C PRO A 47 -10.33 5.71 -24.74
N ASP A 48 -10.04 4.60 -25.44
CA ASP A 48 -11.01 3.82 -26.20
C ASP A 48 -11.73 2.76 -25.35
N ALA A 49 -11.29 2.55 -24.11
CA ALA A 49 -11.92 1.60 -23.21
C ALA A 49 -13.27 2.16 -22.70
N ARG A 50 -14.31 1.33 -22.74
CA ARG A 50 -15.66 1.73 -22.28
C ARG A 50 -15.82 1.69 -20.77
N HIS A 51 -15.03 0.82 -20.08
CA HIS A 51 -15.18 0.54 -18.67
C HIS A 51 -13.82 0.63 -17.97
N LEU A 52 -13.76 1.42 -16.91
CA LEU A 52 -12.70 1.47 -15.91
C LEU A 52 -13.35 1.25 -14.54
N CYS A 53 -13.57 -0.01 -14.22
CA CYS A 53 -14.19 -0.40 -12.96
C CYS A 53 -13.16 -0.34 -11.84
N TYR A 54 -13.56 0.06 -10.64
CA TYR A 54 -12.62 0.21 -9.53
C TYR A 54 -13.23 -0.02 -8.16
N ALA A 55 -12.37 -0.27 -7.20
CA ALA A 55 -12.67 -0.19 -5.78
C ALA A 55 -11.45 0.33 -5.00
N TRP A 56 -11.70 1.05 -3.92
CA TRP A 56 -10.66 1.44 -2.99
C TRP A 56 -11.15 1.39 -1.53
N VAL A 57 -10.19 1.17 -0.64
CA VAL A 57 -10.37 1.20 0.82
C VAL A 57 -9.28 2.10 1.40
N LEU A 58 -9.65 2.97 2.31
CA LEU A 58 -8.75 3.82 3.11
C LEU A 58 -8.99 3.57 4.59
N GLY A 59 -7.91 3.38 5.33
CA GLY A 59 -7.92 3.25 6.80
C GLY A 59 -8.12 4.57 7.52
N GLY A 60 -7.85 4.57 8.82
CA GLY A 60 -8.00 5.70 9.72
C GLY A 60 -9.00 5.42 10.84
N GLU A 61 -9.43 6.45 11.56
CA GLU A 61 -10.43 6.31 12.63
C GLU A 61 -11.76 5.71 12.14
N VAL A 62 -12.13 6.04 10.89
CA VAL A 62 -13.28 5.45 10.20
C VAL A 62 -12.83 4.97 8.84
N THR A 63 -13.01 3.68 8.56
CA THR A 63 -12.74 3.09 7.25
C THR A 63 -13.64 3.72 6.19
N ARG A 64 -13.04 4.26 5.13
CA ARG A 64 -13.73 4.80 3.96
C ARG A 64 -13.51 3.87 2.78
N GLN A 65 -14.55 3.63 2.01
CA GLN A 65 -14.47 2.77 0.84
C GLN A 65 -15.39 3.25 -0.29
N LYS A 66 -15.03 2.93 -1.51
CA LYS A 66 -15.82 3.25 -2.69
C LYS A 66 -15.58 2.22 -3.78
N SER A 67 -16.63 1.95 -4.58
CA SER A 67 -16.52 1.11 -5.77
C SER A 67 -17.38 1.65 -6.89
N SER A 68 -17.07 1.23 -8.13
CA SER A 68 -17.82 1.60 -9.35
C SER A 68 -17.75 0.50 -10.37
N ASP A 69 -18.91 0.19 -10.95
CA ASP A 69 -19.03 -0.70 -12.10
C ASP A 69 -18.77 0.02 -13.44
N ASP A 70 -18.71 1.35 -13.47
CA ASP A 70 -18.42 2.20 -14.63
C ASP A 70 -19.11 1.74 -15.93
N GLY A 71 -20.43 1.54 -15.85
CA GLY A 71 -21.28 1.12 -16.98
C GLY A 71 -21.34 -0.38 -17.25
N GLU A 72 -20.61 -1.23 -16.50
CA GLU A 72 -20.87 -2.67 -16.48
C GLU A 72 -22.20 -2.97 -15.75
N PRO A 73 -22.82 -4.14 -15.94
CA PRO A 73 -24.01 -4.52 -15.19
C PRO A 73 -23.79 -4.42 -13.69
N GLN A 74 -24.73 -3.81 -12.98
CA GLN A 74 -24.63 -3.56 -11.54
C GLN A 74 -24.13 -4.76 -10.73
N GLY A 75 -23.10 -4.54 -9.91
CA GLY A 75 -22.50 -5.52 -9.01
C GLY A 75 -21.69 -6.60 -9.71
N THR A 76 -21.22 -6.36 -10.95
CA THR A 76 -20.41 -7.35 -11.68
C THR A 76 -18.94 -7.02 -11.72
N ALA A 77 -18.52 -5.82 -11.29
CA ALA A 77 -17.14 -5.37 -11.33
C ALA A 77 -16.72 -4.67 -10.03
N GLY A 78 -17.27 -3.49 -9.75
CA GLY A 78 -16.85 -2.69 -8.61
C GLY A 78 -17.07 -3.39 -7.27
N GLN A 79 -18.22 -4.02 -7.07
CA GLN A 79 -18.50 -4.74 -5.82
C GLN A 79 -17.57 -5.96 -5.64
N PRO A 80 -17.33 -6.84 -6.63
CA PRO A 80 -16.34 -7.91 -6.54
C PRO A 80 -14.92 -7.42 -6.22
N LEU A 81 -14.48 -6.30 -6.80
CA LEU A 81 -13.17 -5.69 -6.49
C LEU A 81 -13.12 -5.19 -5.04
N LEU A 82 -14.20 -4.60 -4.54
CA LEU A 82 -14.29 -4.17 -3.15
C LEU A 82 -14.27 -5.36 -2.18
N GLU A 83 -15.01 -6.41 -2.48
CA GLU A 83 -15.00 -7.67 -1.72
C GLU A 83 -13.60 -8.29 -1.69
N LEU A 84 -12.86 -8.25 -2.81
CA LEU A 84 -11.49 -8.73 -2.88
C LEU A 84 -10.56 -7.95 -1.94
N LEU A 85 -10.65 -6.61 -1.89
CA LEU A 85 -9.89 -5.78 -0.94
C LEU A 85 -10.26 -6.10 0.50
N THR A 86 -11.56 -6.06 0.83
CA THR A 86 -12.01 -6.16 2.22
C THR A 86 -11.83 -7.57 2.81
N SER A 87 -12.07 -8.62 2.02
CA SER A 87 -11.89 -10.02 2.49
C SER A 87 -10.42 -10.38 2.74
N ASN A 88 -9.49 -9.72 2.05
CA ASN A 88 -8.04 -9.88 2.26
C ASN A 88 -7.45 -8.86 3.24
N GLY A 89 -8.28 -8.03 3.89
CA GLY A 89 -7.85 -7.07 4.91
C GLY A 89 -7.04 -5.90 4.35
N PHE A 90 -7.21 -5.55 3.07
CA PHE A 90 -6.53 -4.38 2.50
C PHE A 90 -7.07 -3.07 3.05
N THR A 91 -6.14 -2.15 3.28
CA THR A 91 -6.38 -0.73 3.54
C THR A 91 -5.45 0.11 2.67
N ASP A 92 -5.74 1.39 2.54
CA ASP A 92 -4.92 2.35 1.81
C ASP A 92 -4.53 1.85 0.40
N SER A 93 -5.53 1.24 -0.27
CA SER A 93 -5.34 0.52 -1.52
C SER A 93 -6.46 0.78 -2.51
N LEU A 94 -6.07 0.95 -3.77
CA LEU A 94 -6.94 1.08 -4.94
C LEU A 94 -6.68 -0.10 -5.89
N ILE A 95 -7.74 -0.70 -6.39
CA ILE A 95 -7.71 -1.56 -7.58
C ILE A 95 -8.56 -0.91 -8.67
N CYS A 96 -8.07 -0.87 -9.90
CA CYS A 96 -8.90 -0.57 -11.05
C CYS A 96 -8.64 -1.58 -12.18
N VAL A 97 -9.68 -1.86 -12.96
CA VAL A 97 -9.62 -2.78 -14.09
C VAL A 97 -10.27 -2.14 -15.30
N THR A 98 -9.46 -1.92 -16.32
CA THR A 98 -9.89 -1.45 -17.64
C THR A 98 -10.28 -2.64 -18.49
N ARG A 99 -11.45 -2.59 -19.15
CA ARG A 99 -11.91 -3.66 -20.02
C ARG A 99 -12.13 -3.21 -21.45
N TYR A 100 -11.62 -4.05 -22.36
CA TYR A 100 -11.96 -4.04 -23.79
C TYR A 100 -12.87 -5.23 -24.12
N PHE A 101 -14.03 -4.95 -24.71
CA PHE A 101 -15.01 -5.99 -25.08
C PHE A 101 -14.55 -6.81 -26.27
N GLY A 102 -14.54 -8.12 -26.15
CA GLY A 102 -14.07 -9.06 -27.17
C GLY A 102 -15.15 -9.59 -28.13
N GLY A 103 -16.34 -8.96 -28.17
CA GLY A 103 -17.43 -9.38 -29.05
C GLY A 103 -18.29 -10.53 -28.50
N THR A 104 -17.89 -11.17 -27.40
CA THR A 104 -18.64 -12.27 -26.78
C THR A 104 -19.08 -11.91 -25.38
N LEU A 105 -20.37 -12.06 -25.06
CA LEU A 105 -20.89 -11.81 -23.72
C LEU A 105 -20.40 -12.86 -22.73
N LEU A 106 -19.91 -12.41 -21.59
CA LEU A 106 -19.43 -13.28 -20.50
C LEU A 106 -20.55 -13.70 -19.55
N GLY A 107 -21.65 -12.96 -19.52
CA GLY A 107 -22.69 -13.06 -18.49
C GLY A 107 -22.23 -12.52 -17.14
N LYS A 108 -23.17 -12.28 -16.21
CA LYS A 108 -22.87 -11.69 -14.90
C LYS A 108 -21.83 -12.48 -14.10
N GLY A 109 -21.94 -13.80 -14.05
CA GLY A 109 -20.98 -14.65 -13.34
C GLY A 109 -19.59 -14.66 -13.97
N GLY A 110 -19.51 -14.66 -15.31
CA GLY A 110 -18.24 -14.56 -16.04
C GLY A 110 -17.56 -13.21 -15.86
N LEU A 111 -18.32 -12.11 -15.83
CA LEU A 111 -17.81 -10.78 -15.54
C LEU A 111 -17.22 -10.71 -14.12
N LYS A 112 -18.00 -11.11 -13.10
CA LYS A 112 -17.52 -11.13 -11.71
C LYS A 112 -16.18 -11.84 -11.60
N ARG A 113 -16.07 -13.06 -12.14
CA ARG A 113 -14.83 -13.83 -12.11
C ARG A 113 -13.70 -13.10 -12.83
N ALA A 114 -13.91 -12.60 -14.05
CA ALA A 114 -12.86 -11.94 -14.81
C ALA A 114 -12.33 -10.67 -14.12
N TYR A 115 -13.21 -9.86 -13.52
CA TYR A 115 -12.79 -8.67 -12.73
C TYR A 115 -12.05 -9.08 -11.45
N THR A 116 -12.55 -10.08 -10.71
CA THR A 116 -11.87 -10.56 -9.50
C THR A 116 -10.49 -11.14 -9.82
N ASP A 117 -10.38 -11.98 -10.85
CA ASP A 117 -9.10 -12.61 -11.23
C ASP A 117 -8.08 -11.55 -11.66
N SER A 118 -8.49 -10.59 -12.52
CA SER A 118 -7.61 -9.49 -12.93
C SER A 118 -7.20 -8.58 -11.77
N GLY A 119 -8.14 -8.27 -10.87
CA GLY A 119 -7.84 -7.51 -9.65
C GLY A 119 -6.87 -8.24 -8.71
N ARG A 120 -7.05 -9.56 -8.53
CA ARG A 120 -6.18 -10.41 -7.72
C ARG A 120 -4.75 -10.41 -8.24
N GLU A 121 -4.57 -10.68 -9.54
CA GLU A 121 -3.25 -10.66 -10.16
C GLU A 121 -2.57 -9.29 -10.03
N ALA A 122 -3.33 -8.19 -10.16
CA ALA A 122 -2.79 -6.86 -9.95
C ALA A 122 -2.37 -6.61 -8.49
N LEU A 123 -3.16 -7.10 -7.50
CA LEU A 123 -2.77 -7.01 -6.08
C LEU A 123 -1.51 -7.83 -5.79
N GLU A 124 -1.41 -9.06 -6.29
CA GLU A 124 -0.23 -9.91 -6.11
C GLU A 124 1.03 -9.26 -6.70
N ALA A 125 0.91 -8.67 -7.90
CA ALA A 125 1.99 -7.93 -8.54
C ALA A 125 2.41 -6.66 -7.76
N GLY A 126 1.48 -6.09 -6.96
CA GLY A 126 1.72 -4.96 -6.06
C GLY A 126 2.50 -5.30 -4.80
N GLU A 127 2.88 -6.58 -4.62
CA GLU A 127 3.61 -7.09 -3.45
C GLU A 127 2.95 -6.68 -2.12
N PRO A 128 1.83 -7.32 -1.76
CA PRO A 128 1.14 -7.04 -0.52
C PRO A 128 2.03 -7.21 0.71
N VAL A 129 1.91 -6.29 1.67
CA VAL A 129 2.64 -6.31 2.94
C VAL A 129 1.70 -6.03 4.10
N THR A 130 2.00 -6.58 5.27
CA THR A 130 1.27 -6.26 6.49
C THR A 130 1.65 -4.84 6.96
N LEU A 131 0.70 -4.16 7.61
CA LEU A 131 0.97 -2.94 8.37
C LEU A 131 1.10 -3.31 9.84
N ILE A 132 2.19 -2.92 10.48
CA ILE A 132 2.47 -3.17 11.89
C ILE A 132 2.58 -1.86 12.66
N PRO A 133 2.12 -1.82 13.93
CA PRO A 133 2.29 -0.65 14.79
C PRO A 133 3.76 -0.29 14.96
N ALA A 134 4.10 0.97 14.80
CA ALA A 134 5.45 1.49 14.89
C ALA A 134 5.48 2.82 15.66
N LEU A 135 6.68 3.19 16.07
CA LEU A 135 6.97 4.44 16.74
C LEU A 135 8.05 5.19 15.95
N LYS A 136 7.89 6.48 15.82
CA LYS A 136 8.81 7.39 15.15
C LYS A 136 9.35 8.43 16.12
N TRP A 137 10.66 8.69 16.05
CA TRP A 137 11.32 9.77 16.75
C TRP A 137 12.12 10.64 15.79
N ARG A 138 11.99 11.95 15.89
CA ARG A 138 12.94 12.89 15.29
C ARG A 138 14.18 12.97 16.16
N GLN A 139 15.37 12.76 15.56
CA GLN A 139 16.63 12.71 16.23
C GLN A 139 17.66 13.64 15.58
N ASN A 140 18.71 14.00 16.36
CA ASN A 140 19.88 14.72 15.88
C ASN A 140 21.11 14.18 16.59
N CYS A 141 22.16 13.81 15.85
CA CYS A 141 23.40 13.30 16.43
C CYS A 141 24.61 13.55 15.52
N SER A 142 25.82 13.37 16.07
CA SER A 142 27.04 13.46 15.29
C SER A 142 27.13 12.38 14.19
N TYR A 143 27.87 12.65 13.13
CA TYR A 143 28.09 11.73 12.01
C TYR A 143 28.51 10.31 12.41
N PRO A 144 29.50 10.11 13.34
CA PRO A 144 29.89 8.77 13.77
C PRO A 144 28.74 7.99 14.43
N VAL A 145 27.92 8.67 15.26
CA VAL A 145 26.77 8.05 15.93
C VAL A 145 25.69 7.69 14.90
N PHE A 146 25.42 8.59 13.95
CA PHE A 146 24.47 8.31 12.87
C PHE A 146 24.89 7.11 12.00
N GLU A 147 26.17 7.00 11.65
CA GLU A 147 26.69 5.88 10.87
C GLU A 147 26.51 4.53 11.61
N MET A 148 26.82 4.49 12.92
CA MET A 148 26.60 3.31 13.74
C MET A 148 25.12 2.92 13.84
N LEU A 149 24.25 3.91 14.06
CA LEU A 149 22.81 3.69 14.11
C LEU A 149 22.26 3.22 12.77
N SER A 150 22.71 3.80 11.66
CA SER A 150 22.28 3.43 10.30
C SER A 150 22.61 1.97 9.97
N ARG A 151 23.81 1.51 10.33
CA ARG A 151 24.20 0.08 10.18
C ARG A 151 23.32 -0.84 11.03
N LYS A 152 23.04 -0.45 12.27
CA LYS A 152 22.17 -1.21 13.16
C LYS A 152 20.74 -1.23 12.63
N ALA A 153 20.22 -0.10 12.18
CA ALA A 153 18.87 0.02 11.62
C ALA A 153 18.67 -0.94 10.42
N THR A 154 19.62 -0.96 9.49
CA THR A 154 19.60 -1.89 8.33
C THR A 154 19.50 -3.35 8.78
N ASN A 155 20.27 -3.74 9.80
CA ASN A 155 20.32 -5.13 10.29
C ASN A 155 19.08 -5.51 11.13
N SER A 156 18.38 -4.54 11.71
CA SER A 156 17.22 -4.76 12.57
C SER A 156 15.87 -4.48 11.87
N GLY A 157 15.87 -4.14 10.58
CA GLY A 157 14.66 -3.78 9.85
C GLY A 157 14.02 -2.46 10.31
N TRP A 158 14.82 -1.56 10.92
CA TRP A 158 14.38 -0.22 11.28
C TRP A 158 14.52 0.71 10.08
N THR A 159 13.66 1.71 9.99
CA THR A 159 13.67 2.68 8.91
C THR A 159 14.25 4.02 9.38
N LEU A 160 15.12 4.62 8.56
CA LEU A 160 15.63 5.97 8.74
C LEU A 160 15.12 6.83 7.58
N GLU A 161 14.45 7.94 7.89
CA GLU A 161 13.84 8.85 6.91
C GLU A 161 14.22 10.31 7.19
N ASN A 162 13.91 11.18 6.23
CA ASN A 162 14.09 12.64 6.38
C ASN A 162 15.48 13.01 6.89
N VAL A 163 16.51 12.37 6.34
CA VAL A 163 17.91 12.57 6.74
C VAL A 163 18.40 13.90 6.18
N GLU A 164 18.81 14.80 7.08
CA GLU A 164 19.34 16.12 6.78
C GLU A 164 20.78 16.24 7.33
N TYR A 165 21.71 16.54 6.43
CA TYR A 165 23.13 16.68 6.76
C TYR A 165 23.47 18.15 7.00
N GLY A 166 23.96 18.47 8.23
CA GLY A 166 24.37 19.80 8.65
C GLY A 166 25.64 19.76 9.50
N GLN A 167 25.69 20.55 10.57
CA GLN A 167 26.75 20.41 11.58
C GLN A 167 26.68 19.04 12.27
N ASP A 168 25.45 18.59 12.54
CA ASP A 168 25.06 17.24 12.94
C ASP A 168 24.11 16.66 11.90
N VAL A 169 23.71 15.39 12.06
CA VAL A 169 22.76 14.71 11.20
C VAL A 169 21.41 14.65 11.91
N ALA A 170 20.40 15.27 11.31
CA ALA A 170 19.00 15.20 11.76
C ALA A 170 18.25 14.15 10.94
N PHE A 171 17.41 13.32 11.55
CA PHE A 171 16.70 12.23 10.90
C PHE A 171 15.51 11.75 11.72
N ASP A 172 14.59 11.05 11.06
CA ASP A 172 13.54 10.28 11.73
C ASP A 172 13.97 8.82 11.80
N VAL A 173 13.82 8.20 12.98
CA VAL A 173 13.97 6.75 13.17
C VAL A 173 12.60 6.14 13.46
N ILE A 174 12.25 5.10 12.71
CA ILE A 174 10.98 4.38 12.81
C ILE A 174 11.27 2.92 13.12
N VAL A 175 10.65 2.41 14.18
CA VAL A 175 10.81 1.02 14.59
C VAL A 175 9.47 0.40 14.98
N PRO A 176 9.28 -0.93 14.84
CA PRO A 176 8.15 -1.62 15.44
C PRO A 176 8.02 -1.31 16.93
N VAL A 177 6.80 -1.20 17.45
CA VAL A 177 6.55 -0.92 18.88
C VAL A 177 7.32 -1.88 19.78
N GLU A 178 7.41 -3.15 19.42
CA GLU A 178 8.15 -4.18 20.15
C GLU A 178 9.66 -3.95 20.22
N SER A 179 10.22 -3.19 19.28
CA SER A 179 11.66 -2.86 19.21
C SER A 179 12.02 -1.57 19.96
N GLU A 180 11.06 -0.88 20.59
CA GLU A 180 11.30 0.38 21.31
C GLU A 180 12.44 0.29 22.33
N ASN A 181 12.43 -0.75 23.17
CA ASN A 181 13.42 -0.95 24.20
C ASN A 181 14.81 -1.25 23.62
N GLU A 182 14.88 -1.97 22.51
CA GLU A 182 16.13 -2.23 21.80
C GLU A 182 16.70 -0.94 21.21
N LEU A 183 15.86 -0.12 20.57
CA LEU A 183 16.30 1.19 20.08
C LEU A 183 16.85 2.08 21.18
N LYS A 184 16.14 2.20 22.32
CA LYS A 184 16.59 3.00 23.47
C LYS A 184 17.97 2.57 23.97
N ARG A 185 18.20 1.27 24.16
CA ARG A 185 19.50 0.73 24.55
C ARG A 185 20.57 1.03 23.51
N THR A 186 20.27 0.76 22.22
CA THR A 186 21.20 1.02 21.14
C THR A 186 21.64 2.49 21.10
N CYS A 187 20.69 3.44 21.20
CA CYS A 187 21.01 4.86 21.22
C CYS A 187 21.95 5.24 22.38
N LEU A 188 21.69 4.74 23.59
CA LEU A 188 22.53 4.98 24.74
C LEU A 188 23.97 4.41 24.57
N ASP A 189 24.04 3.16 24.07
CA ASP A 189 25.32 2.45 23.93
C ASP A 189 26.24 3.09 22.89
N ILE A 190 25.69 3.38 21.67
CA ILE A 190 26.50 3.94 20.56
C ILE A 190 26.89 5.39 20.77
N SER A 191 26.12 6.14 21.56
CA SER A 191 26.35 7.58 21.78
C SER A 191 27.02 7.90 23.13
N GLY A 192 27.32 6.91 23.96
CA GLY A 192 27.77 7.13 25.33
C GLY A 192 26.77 7.92 26.17
N GLY A 193 25.48 7.77 25.90
CA GLY A 193 24.39 8.44 26.62
C GLY A 193 24.01 9.83 26.09
N SER A 194 24.61 10.33 25.02
CA SER A 194 24.33 11.65 24.48
C SER A 194 23.05 11.66 23.62
N LEU A 195 22.68 10.53 22.97
CA LEU A 195 21.46 10.38 22.17
C LEU A 195 20.32 9.80 23.02
N VAL A 196 19.44 10.68 23.49
CA VAL A 196 18.27 10.31 24.30
C VAL A 196 17.02 10.49 23.48
N LEU A 197 16.19 9.44 23.37
CA LEU A 197 14.91 9.50 22.69
C LEU A 197 13.90 10.32 23.49
N GLY A 198 13.32 11.32 22.84
CA GLY A 198 12.23 12.14 23.39
C GLY A 198 10.85 11.49 23.18
N ASN A 199 9.85 12.33 22.89
CA ASN A 199 8.50 11.85 22.57
C ASN A 199 8.46 11.16 21.21
N SER A 200 7.69 10.09 21.11
CA SER A 200 7.43 9.37 19.86
C SER A 200 6.09 9.73 19.27
N GLU A 201 5.98 9.58 17.95
CA GLU A 201 4.74 9.58 17.21
C GLU A 201 4.37 8.13 16.86
N SER A 202 3.10 7.74 17.07
CA SER A 202 2.60 6.43 16.69
C SER A 202 2.16 6.44 15.23
N LEU A 203 2.59 5.41 14.47
CA LEU A 203 2.22 5.23 13.07
C LEU A 203 2.13 3.74 12.70
N LEU A 204 1.80 3.46 11.46
CA LEU A 204 1.91 2.12 10.89
C LEU A 204 3.10 2.07 9.92
N MET A 205 3.90 1.01 9.98
CA MET A 205 4.97 0.75 9.03
C MET A 205 4.73 -0.55 8.25
N MET A 206 5.36 -0.67 7.09
CA MET A 206 5.30 -1.91 6.30
C MET A 206 6.07 -3.02 7.01
N GLY A 207 5.40 -4.16 7.19
CA GLY A 207 5.94 -5.37 7.79
C GLY A 207 6.23 -6.46 6.76
N GLU A 208 5.90 -7.70 7.09
CA GLU A 208 6.17 -8.86 6.23
C GLU A 208 5.23 -8.95 5.01
N LYS A 209 5.65 -9.71 4.00
CA LYS A 209 4.82 -10.01 2.83
C LYS A 209 3.52 -10.71 3.24
N ALA A 210 2.42 -10.26 2.65
CA ALA A 210 1.10 -10.86 2.78
C ALA A 210 0.72 -11.60 1.50
N SER A 211 -0.20 -12.55 1.59
CA SER A 211 -0.77 -13.26 0.43
C SER A 211 -2.19 -12.80 0.14
N VAL A 212 -2.58 -12.82 -1.12
CA VAL A 212 -3.97 -12.56 -1.57
C VAL A 212 -4.67 -13.91 -1.73
N SER A 213 -5.83 -14.07 -1.10
CA SER A 213 -6.65 -15.29 -1.17
C SER A 213 -7.82 -15.17 -2.17
#